data_4039d264a460c59096fcf3e450deba45
#
_entry.id   4039d264a460c59096fcf3e450deba45
#
_cell.length_a   1.000
_cell.length_b   1.000
_cell.length_c   1.000
_cell.angle_alpha   90.00
_cell.angle_beta   90.00
_cell.angle_gamma   90.00
#
_symmetry.space_group_name_H-M   'P 1'
#
loop_
_entity.id
_entity.type
_entity.pdbx_description
1 polymer ?
#
loop_
_entity_poly.entity_id
_entity_poly.type
_entity_poly.pdbx_seq_one_letter_code
_entity_poly.pdbx_strand_id
1 'polypeptide(L)'
;MTMLAAMFYGPMDVRLEERPIPLPGEGEVLIQVAAATTCGTDVKTFRRGHPLLFQQVPAGFGHEVAGVIAAMGKDVTGFHEGDSVVAANSAPCQYCFYCRRGRYSLCENLLFLNGAYAEYLLVPERIVRQNLYKLEPGTSFIAAAMTEPLACALHGIEASDIHPGDTVVVIGAGPLGLLLAAIAKLHGAYVVITGRGAQRLSLAHYYGADVVIDANAMSFQEQEAVVRSHTDEQRGADVVIEAVGSPETWALAARMARHGGLVNFFGGCPSGTEVSLDTRSVHYGELTAKGIFHHTPVLFQQALELITDHRIDVEGLITARFPLAFTLDVFDMLLRKQGIKYALIPAAFELSLAKPTSLE
;
A
#
# COMPACT_ATOMS: atom_id res chain seq x y z
N MET A 1 1.25 -0.55 33.08
CA MET A 1 2.38 -0.66 32.14
C MET A 1 2.16 0.31 30.99
N THR A 2 3.23 0.90 30.46
CA THR A 2 3.19 1.84 29.33
C THR A 2 3.88 1.22 28.13
N MET A 3 3.64 1.79 26.96
CA MET A 3 4.24 1.44 25.67
C MET A 3 4.63 2.71 24.92
N LEU A 4 5.67 2.64 24.11
CA LEU A 4 6.01 3.69 23.16
C LEU A 4 5.06 3.63 21.95
N ALA A 5 4.51 4.78 21.55
CA ALA A 5 3.62 4.88 20.39
C ALA A 5 3.79 6.23 19.67
N ALA A 6 3.72 6.19 18.33
CA ALA A 6 3.62 7.41 17.53
C ALA A 6 2.15 7.85 17.45
N MET A 7 1.90 9.09 17.87
CA MET A 7 0.57 9.70 17.93
C MET A 7 0.47 10.86 16.96
N PHE A 8 -0.55 10.84 16.12
CA PHE A 8 -0.86 11.90 15.15
C PHE A 8 -1.79 12.92 15.81
N TYR A 9 -1.36 14.17 15.92
CA TYR A 9 -2.14 15.29 16.47
C TYR A 9 -2.72 16.21 15.40
N GLY A 10 -2.21 16.10 14.16
CA GLY A 10 -2.62 16.90 13.02
C GLY A 10 -1.49 17.03 12.00
N PRO A 11 -1.72 17.77 10.90
CA PRO A 11 -0.68 18.00 9.90
C PRO A 11 0.62 18.53 10.50
N MET A 12 1.73 17.91 10.15
CA MET A 12 3.10 18.20 10.64
C MET A 12 3.31 17.96 12.14
N ASP A 13 2.37 17.30 12.84
CA ASP A 13 2.45 17.02 14.27
C ASP A 13 2.23 15.53 14.57
N VAL A 14 3.32 14.77 14.54
CA VAL A 14 3.41 13.39 15.04
C VAL A 14 4.39 13.36 16.19
N ARG A 15 4.01 12.73 17.30
CA ARG A 15 4.82 12.67 18.52
C ARG A 15 5.01 11.22 18.94
N LEU A 16 6.22 10.89 19.42
CA LEU A 16 6.50 9.64 20.12
C LEU A 16 6.23 9.84 21.59
N GLU A 17 5.32 9.04 22.15
CA GLU A 17 4.84 9.20 23.52
C GLU A 17 4.71 7.86 24.24
N GLU A 18 4.91 7.90 25.56
CA GLU A 18 4.51 6.82 26.45
C GLU A 18 2.98 6.81 26.62
N ARG A 19 2.35 5.70 26.28
CA ARG A 19 0.90 5.52 26.38
C ARG A 19 0.59 4.29 27.24
N PRO A 20 -0.53 4.26 27.97
CA PRO A 20 -0.98 3.02 28.61
C PRO A 20 -1.15 1.91 27.58
N ILE A 21 -0.69 0.69 27.89
CA ILE A 21 -1.00 -0.50 27.10
C ILE A 21 -2.49 -0.76 27.22
N PRO A 22 -3.26 -0.83 26.08
CA PRO A 22 -4.67 -1.09 26.14
C PRO A 22 -4.96 -2.52 26.58
N LEU A 23 -6.13 -2.75 27.16
CA LEU A 23 -6.61 -4.07 27.52
C LEU A 23 -7.67 -4.49 26.48
N PRO A 24 -7.58 -5.71 25.94
CA PRO A 24 -8.58 -6.19 24.98
C PRO A 24 -9.94 -6.41 25.64
N GLY A 25 -11.00 -5.84 25.06
CA GLY A 25 -12.37 -6.10 25.38
C GLY A 25 -12.89 -7.36 24.70
N GLU A 26 -14.20 -7.59 24.76
CA GLU A 26 -14.87 -8.74 24.12
C GLU A 26 -14.61 -8.75 22.61
N GLY A 27 -14.15 -9.89 22.09
CA GLY A 27 -13.82 -10.09 20.67
C GLY A 27 -12.54 -9.39 20.18
N GLU A 28 -11.87 -8.61 21.03
CA GLU A 28 -10.67 -7.86 20.64
C GLU A 28 -9.38 -8.66 20.92
N VAL A 29 -8.33 -8.33 20.19
CA VAL A 29 -6.99 -8.91 20.34
C VAL A 29 -5.97 -7.81 20.52
N LEU A 30 -5.07 -7.97 21.51
CA LEU A 30 -3.88 -7.12 21.66
C LEU A 30 -2.70 -7.80 20.96
N ILE A 31 -2.14 -7.15 19.96
CA ILE A 31 -0.93 -7.59 19.25
C ILE A 31 0.27 -6.86 19.86
N GLN A 32 1.31 -7.60 20.27
CA GLN A 32 2.65 -7.07 20.42
C GLN A 32 3.24 -6.93 19.01
N VAL A 33 3.49 -5.71 18.58
CA VAL A 33 3.97 -5.40 17.24
C VAL A 33 5.39 -5.90 17.06
N ALA A 34 5.64 -6.72 16.06
CA ALA A 34 6.96 -7.21 15.71
C ALA A 34 7.58 -6.39 14.56
N ALA A 35 6.77 -5.97 13.61
CA ALA A 35 7.17 -5.07 12.54
C ALA A 35 5.99 -4.22 12.06
N ALA A 36 6.28 -2.96 11.77
CA ALA A 36 5.40 -2.08 11.02
C ALA A 36 6.15 -1.48 9.84
N THR A 37 5.47 -1.26 8.71
CA THR A 37 6.11 -0.68 7.52
C THR A 37 5.53 0.68 7.17
N THR A 38 6.35 1.54 6.54
CA THR A 38 5.95 2.91 6.21
C THR A 38 5.18 2.96 4.90
N CYS A 39 4.17 3.83 4.80
CA CYS A 39 3.35 4.01 3.60
C CYS A 39 3.43 5.45 3.06
N GLY A 40 3.28 5.59 1.74
CA GLY A 40 3.12 6.90 1.12
C GLY A 40 1.88 7.66 1.62
N THR A 41 0.85 6.94 2.06
CA THR A 41 -0.35 7.51 2.70
C THR A 41 0.00 8.16 4.04
N ASP A 42 0.89 7.57 4.84
CA ASP A 42 1.33 8.16 6.11
C ASP A 42 2.07 9.48 5.87
N VAL A 43 2.94 9.53 4.85
CA VAL A 43 3.64 10.78 4.45
C VAL A 43 2.64 11.84 4.00
N LYS A 44 1.64 11.48 3.19
CA LYS A 44 0.57 12.39 2.76
C LYS A 44 -0.25 12.88 3.96
N THR A 45 -0.59 11.97 4.89
CA THR A 45 -1.33 12.27 6.12
C THR A 45 -0.54 13.20 7.03
N PHE A 46 0.74 12.92 7.24
CA PHE A 46 1.62 13.78 8.01
C PHE A 46 1.64 15.21 7.46
N ARG A 47 1.69 15.37 6.13
CA ARG A 47 1.74 16.71 5.50
C ARG A 47 0.44 17.50 5.54
N ARG A 48 -0.70 16.84 5.36
CA ARG A 48 -1.99 17.54 5.09
C ARG A 48 -3.19 16.97 5.83
N GLY A 49 -3.00 15.94 6.66
CA GLY A 49 -4.10 15.19 7.25
C GLY A 49 -4.75 14.21 6.25
N HIS A 50 -5.67 13.40 6.77
CA HIS A 50 -6.47 12.46 5.98
C HIS A 50 -7.87 12.34 6.60
N PRO A 51 -8.91 12.94 6.00
CA PRO A 51 -10.22 13.06 6.64
C PRO A 51 -10.95 11.73 6.86
N LEU A 52 -10.64 10.69 6.08
CA LEU A 52 -11.26 9.37 6.25
C LEU A 52 -10.54 8.52 7.31
N LEU A 53 -9.21 8.58 7.39
CA LEU A 53 -8.43 7.75 8.31
C LEU A 53 -8.32 8.36 9.71
N PHE A 54 -8.36 9.68 9.83
CA PHE A 54 -8.16 10.42 11.07
C PHE A 54 -9.29 11.41 11.32
N GLN A 55 -10.47 10.87 11.70
CA GLN A 55 -11.65 11.68 12.03
C GLN A 55 -11.53 12.34 13.41
N GLN A 56 -10.71 11.77 14.28
CA GLN A 56 -10.42 12.28 15.62
C GLN A 56 -8.92 12.28 15.87
N VAL A 57 -8.42 13.29 16.55
CA VAL A 57 -7.02 13.40 17.00
C VAL A 57 -6.99 13.75 18.49
N PRO A 58 -5.98 13.29 19.26
CA PRO A 58 -4.86 12.46 18.84
C PRO A 58 -5.28 11.02 18.52
N ALA A 59 -4.62 10.42 17.52
CA ALA A 59 -4.84 9.05 17.11
C ALA A 59 -3.50 8.30 16.91
N GLY A 60 -3.50 6.99 17.08
CA GLY A 60 -2.33 6.16 16.76
C GLY A 60 -1.96 6.29 15.27
N PHE A 61 -0.67 6.22 14.93
CA PHE A 61 -0.18 6.44 13.58
C PHE A 61 0.40 5.16 12.96
N GLY A 62 0.33 5.02 11.61
CA GLY A 62 0.73 3.80 10.89
C GLY A 62 -0.40 2.78 10.77
N HIS A 63 -0.34 1.93 9.73
CA HIS A 63 -1.44 1.01 9.41
C HIS A 63 -1.02 -0.31 8.75
N GLU A 64 0.26 -0.55 8.54
CA GLU A 64 0.82 -1.80 8.00
C GLU A 64 1.57 -2.51 9.12
N VAL A 65 1.08 -3.68 9.58
CA VAL A 65 1.54 -4.28 10.85
C VAL A 65 1.47 -5.79 10.86
N ALA A 66 2.47 -6.42 11.48
CA ALA A 66 2.44 -7.81 11.90
C ALA A 66 3.08 -7.98 13.29
N GLY A 67 2.72 -9.01 14.02
CA GLY A 67 3.23 -9.23 15.35
C GLY A 67 2.73 -10.53 15.98
N VAL A 68 2.75 -10.56 17.32
CA VAL A 68 2.38 -11.74 18.12
C VAL A 68 1.20 -11.37 19.01
N ILE A 69 0.24 -12.24 19.16
CA ILE A 69 -0.89 -12.05 20.08
C ILE A 69 -0.36 -12.04 21.53
N ALA A 70 -0.45 -10.90 22.20
CA ALA A 70 -0.02 -10.70 23.57
C ALA A 70 -1.14 -10.95 24.59
N ALA A 71 -2.39 -10.66 24.21
CA ALA A 71 -3.57 -10.90 25.05
C ALA A 71 -4.83 -10.94 24.17
N MET A 72 -5.86 -11.62 24.65
CA MET A 72 -7.15 -11.73 23.98
C MET A 72 -8.29 -11.40 24.92
N GLY A 73 -9.31 -10.74 24.38
CA GLY A 73 -10.57 -10.57 25.08
C GLY A 73 -11.41 -11.84 25.09
N LYS A 74 -12.53 -11.79 25.80
CA LYS A 74 -13.50 -12.90 25.79
C LYS A 74 -14.05 -13.14 24.38
N ASP A 75 -14.49 -14.37 24.11
CA ASP A 75 -15.17 -14.78 22.87
C ASP A 75 -14.34 -14.69 21.59
N VAL A 76 -13.03 -14.44 21.68
CA VAL A 76 -12.09 -14.63 20.56
C VAL A 76 -11.91 -16.13 20.33
N THR A 77 -12.18 -16.59 19.11
CA THR A 77 -12.04 -17.99 18.70
C THR A 77 -11.05 -18.14 17.56
N GLY A 78 -10.41 -19.31 17.48
CA GLY A 78 -9.46 -19.61 16.40
C GLY A 78 -8.06 -19.06 16.61
N PHE A 79 -7.80 -18.29 17.66
CA PHE A 79 -6.50 -17.72 18.01
C PHE A 79 -6.07 -18.11 19.42
N HIS A 80 -4.76 -17.95 19.71
CA HIS A 80 -4.16 -18.15 21.02
C HIS A 80 -3.11 -17.08 21.29
N GLU A 81 -2.85 -16.78 22.54
CA GLU A 81 -1.68 -15.98 22.93
C GLU A 81 -0.40 -16.66 22.44
N GLY A 82 0.49 -15.88 21.85
CA GLY A 82 1.72 -16.37 21.21
C GLY A 82 1.57 -16.68 19.70
N ASP A 83 0.36 -16.67 19.12
CA ASP A 83 0.21 -16.82 17.68
C ASP A 83 0.83 -15.63 16.94
N SER A 84 1.66 -15.91 15.93
CA SER A 84 2.14 -14.90 14.97
C SER A 84 1.02 -14.52 14.02
N VAL A 85 0.76 -13.22 13.85
CA VAL A 85 -0.39 -12.74 13.09
C VAL A 85 -0.08 -11.49 12.26
N VAL A 86 -0.88 -11.29 11.21
CA VAL A 86 -1.00 -10.05 10.47
C VAL A 86 -2.44 -9.55 10.52
N ALA A 87 -2.62 -8.26 10.77
CA ALA A 87 -3.92 -7.61 10.79
C ALA A 87 -4.07 -6.66 9.60
N ALA A 88 -5.18 -6.75 8.89
CA ALA A 88 -5.53 -5.72 7.92
C ALA A 88 -5.90 -4.42 8.64
N ASN A 89 -5.65 -3.30 7.95
CA ASN A 89 -5.96 -1.98 8.48
C ASN A 89 -7.42 -1.58 8.34
N SER A 90 -8.31 -2.49 7.91
CA SER A 90 -9.74 -2.21 7.81
C SER A 90 -10.62 -3.46 7.82
N ALA A 91 -11.91 -3.25 8.16
CA ALA A 91 -12.95 -4.26 7.97
C ALA A 91 -14.29 -3.62 7.56
N PRO A 92 -14.96 -4.12 6.50
CA PRO A 92 -16.27 -3.66 6.07
C PRO A 92 -17.37 -4.12 7.03
N CYS A 93 -18.52 -3.42 7.04
CA CYS A 93 -19.65 -3.79 7.88
C CYS A 93 -20.44 -5.01 7.39
N GLN A 94 -20.28 -5.40 6.13
CA GLN A 94 -20.93 -6.52 5.42
C GLN A 94 -22.45 -6.37 5.15
N TYR A 95 -23.15 -5.39 5.68
CA TYR A 95 -24.62 -5.26 5.54
C TYR A 95 -25.08 -3.99 4.80
N CYS A 96 -24.25 -2.98 4.60
CA CYS A 96 -24.65 -1.75 3.91
C CYS A 96 -24.90 -1.96 2.41
N PHE A 97 -25.38 -0.93 1.74
CA PHE A 97 -25.69 -0.96 0.30
C PHE A 97 -24.51 -1.48 -0.55
N TYR A 98 -23.30 -0.99 -0.30
CA TYR A 98 -22.11 -1.36 -1.05
C TYR A 98 -21.62 -2.76 -0.71
N CYS A 99 -21.61 -3.13 0.58
CA CYS A 99 -21.19 -4.47 1.01
C CYS A 99 -22.04 -5.58 0.39
N ARG A 100 -23.37 -5.39 0.34
CA ARG A 100 -24.29 -6.36 -0.29
C ARG A 100 -24.09 -6.52 -1.80
N ARG A 101 -23.28 -5.67 -2.43
CA ARG A 101 -22.88 -5.69 -3.85
C ARG A 101 -21.43 -6.08 -4.05
N GLY A 102 -20.74 -6.59 -3.01
CA GLY A 102 -19.32 -6.93 -3.06
C GLY A 102 -18.36 -5.74 -3.15
N ARG A 103 -18.86 -4.52 -2.98
CA ARG A 103 -18.05 -3.28 -3.04
C ARG A 103 -17.53 -2.92 -1.64
N TYR A 104 -16.73 -3.80 -1.05
CA TYR A 104 -16.30 -3.68 0.35
C TYR A 104 -15.46 -2.44 0.65
N SER A 105 -14.62 -2.00 -0.29
CA SER A 105 -13.84 -0.77 -0.16
C SER A 105 -14.69 0.51 -0.12
N LEU A 106 -15.94 0.46 -0.57
CA LEU A 106 -16.92 1.55 -0.53
C LEU A 106 -17.89 1.42 0.65
N CYS A 107 -17.58 0.59 1.64
CA CYS A 107 -18.44 0.38 2.79
C CYS A 107 -18.76 1.70 3.49
N GLU A 108 -20.07 1.97 3.72
CA GLU A 108 -20.55 3.20 4.41
C GLU A 108 -20.10 3.28 5.87
N ASN A 109 -19.73 2.15 6.45
CA ASN A 109 -19.20 2.02 7.81
C ASN A 109 -17.91 1.20 7.79
N LEU A 110 -16.94 1.60 6.95
CA LEU A 110 -15.63 0.96 6.89
C LEU A 110 -14.86 1.31 8.17
N LEU A 111 -14.53 0.29 8.95
CA LEU A 111 -13.71 0.44 10.14
C LEU A 111 -12.24 0.47 9.73
N PHE A 112 -11.53 1.52 10.12
CA PHE A 112 -10.07 1.61 9.94
C PHE A 112 -9.33 1.31 11.23
N LEU A 113 -8.17 0.66 11.12
CA LEU A 113 -7.21 0.39 12.18
C LEU A 113 -5.94 1.20 11.90
N ASN A 114 -5.62 2.12 12.79
CA ASN A 114 -4.39 2.89 12.81
C ASN A 114 -3.67 2.65 14.13
N GLY A 115 -2.36 2.96 14.19
CA GLY A 115 -1.56 2.80 15.41
C GLY A 115 -0.48 1.73 15.29
N ALA A 116 -0.12 1.33 14.07
CA ALA A 116 0.92 0.33 13.81
C ALA A 116 2.31 0.75 14.32
N TYR A 117 2.60 2.06 14.41
CA TYR A 117 3.87 2.54 14.95
C TYR A 117 3.83 2.65 16.47
N ALA A 118 3.65 1.50 17.11
CA ALA A 118 3.59 1.33 18.55
C ALA A 118 4.16 -0.03 18.95
N GLU A 119 4.46 -0.23 20.23
CA GLU A 119 4.89 -1.54 20.74
C GLU A 119 3.72 -2.52 20.85
N TYR A 120 2.50 -2.03 21.05
CA TYR A 120 1.27 -2.83 21.08
C TYR A 120 0.16 -2.15 20.30
N LEU A 121 -0.68 -2.98 19.66
CA LEU A 121 -1.84 -2.53 18.89
C LEU A 121 -3.08 -3.33 19.30
N LEU A 122 -4.13 -2.62 19.71
CA LEU A 122 -5.44 -3.21 19.96
C LEU A 122 -6.19 -3.37 18.64
N VAL A 123 -6.53 -4.62 18.30
CA VAL A 123 -7.27 -4.97 17.07
C VAL A 123 -8.74 -5.14 17.43
N PRO A 124 -9.64 -4.31 16.86
CA PRO A 124 -11.08 -4.39 17.12
C PRO A 124 -11.71 -5.72 16.66
N GLU A 125 -12.77 -6.15 17.36
CA GLU A 125 -13.52 -7.40 17.07
C GLU A 125 -13.81 -7.60 15.59
N ARG A 126 -14.29 -6.58 14.89
CA ARG A 126 -14.64 -6.68 13.47
C ARG A 126 -13.45 -7.08 12.60
N ILE A 127 -12.26 -6.55 12.89
CA ILE A 127 -11.03 -6.91 12.17
C ILE A 127 -10.58 -8.31 12.59
N VAL A 128 -10.62 -8.64 13.88
CA VAL A 128 -10.32 -10.00 14.37
C VAL A 128 -11.12 -11.04 13.63
N ARG A 129 -12.42 -10.83 13.47
CA ARG A 129 -13.33 -11.79 12.81
C ARG A 129 -13.18 -11.87 11.29
N GLN A 130 -12.70 -10.84 10.63
CA GLN A 130 -12.73 -10.74 9.16
C GLN A 130 -11.36 -10.72 8.53
N ASN A 131 -10.37 -10.10 9.19
CA ASN A 131 -9.12 -9.67 8.57
C ASN A 131 -7.90 -9.79 9.51
N LEU A 132 -7.93 -10.68 10.49
CA LEU A 132 -6.78 -11.13 11.26
C LEU A 132 -6.39 -12.53 10.79
N TYR A 133 -5.14 -12.73 10.41
CA TYR A 133 -4.65 -13.99 9.86
C TYR A 133 -3.45 -14.49 10.63
N LYS A 134 -3.40 -15.80 10.90
CA LYS A 134 -2.18 -16.45 11.41
C LYS A 134 -1.13 -16.51 10.33
N LEU A 135 0.10 -16.36 10.73
CA LEU A 135 1.25 -16.54 9.85
C LEU A 135 1.72 -17.97 9.85
N GLU A 136 2.07 -18.47 8.69
CA GLU A 136 2.76 -19.76 8.56
C GLU A 136 4.14 -19.70 9.22
N PRO A 137 4.61 -20.81 9.83
CA PRO A 137 5.94 -20.87 10.44
C PRO A 137 7.04 -20.44 9.45
N GLY A 138 7.88 -19.51 9.87
CA GLY A 138 8.97 -18.98 9.04
C GLY A 138 8.62 -17.74 8.22
N THR A 139 7.35 -17.30 8.19
CA THR A 139 6.98 -16.03 7.56
C THR A 139 7.60 -14.86 8.34
N SER A 140 8.35 -14.02 7.67
CA SER A 140 8.92 -12.79 8.24
C SER A 140 7.81 -11.81 8.62
N PHE A 141 7.90 -11.20 9.82
CA PHE A 141 6.96 -10.15 10.23
C PHE A 141 7.02 -8.92 9.31
N ILE A 142 8.18 -8.61 8.75
CA ILE A 142 8.33 -7.52 7.79
C ILE A 142 7.57 -7.84 6.50
N ALA A 143 7.76 -9.06 5.96
CA ALA A 143 7.01 -9.51 4.79
C ALA A 143 5.50 -9.54 5.07
N ALA A 144 5.09 -10.05 6.23
CA ALA A 144 3.68 -10.08 6.63
C ALA A 144 3.07 -8.67 6.76
N ALA A 145 3.80 -7.69 7.31
CA ALA A 145 3.33 -6.30 7.37
C ALA A 145 3.11 -5.69 5.98
N MET A 146 3.78 -6.19 4.94
CA MET A 146 3.60 -5.79 3.54
C MET A 146 2.34 -6.38 2.89
N THR A 147 1.55 -7.19 3.60
CA THR A 147 0.29 -7.75 3.05
C THR A 147 -0.70 -6.65 2.68
N GLU A 148 -0.80 -5.59 3.47
CA GLU A 148 -1.73 -4.49 3.20
C GLU A 148 -1.43 -3.79 1.86
N PRO A 149 -0.22 -3.25 1.61
CA PRO A 149 0.06 -2.60 0.33
C PRO A 149 0.02 -3.57 -0.85
N LEU A 150 0.37 -4.84 -0.67
CA LEU A 150 0.23 -5.85 -1.72
C LEU A 150 -1.25 -6.13 -2.05
N ALA A 151 -2.13 -6.19 -1.04
CA ALA A 151 -3.58 -6.33 -1.24
C ALA A 151 -4.19 -5.13 -1.99
N CYS A 152 -3.70 -3.92 -1.70
CA CYS A 152 -4.09 -2.73 -2.46
C CYS A 152 -3.64 -2.84 -3.94
N ALA A 153 -2.41 -3.29 -4.19
CA ALA A 153 -1.91 -3.49 -5.55
C ALA A 153 -2.70 -4.58 -6.29
N LEU A 154 -3.02 -5.70 -5.64
CA LEU A 154 -3.91 -6.73 -6.20
C LEU A 154 -5.26 -6.17 -6.60
N HIS A 155 -5.88 -5.33 -5.77
CA HIS A 155 -7.15 -4.68 -6.12
C HIS A 155 -7.02 -3.79 -7.37
N GLY A 156 -5.89 -3.09 -7.49
CA GLY A 156 -5.58 -2.31 -8.69
C GLY A 156 -5.52 -3.18 -9.95
N ILE A 157 -4.85 -4.32 -9.88
CA ILE A 157 -4.68 -5.24 -11.01
C ILE A 157 -6.00 -5.94 -11.37
N GLU A 158 -6.68 -6.56 -10.41
CA GLU A 158 -7.98 -7.22 -10.67
C GLU A 158 -9.00 -6.27 -11.29
N ALA A 159 -9.05 -5.03 -10.80
CA ALA A 159 -9.93 -4.03 -11.36
C ALA A 159 -9.52 -3.56 -12.76
N SER A 160 -8.31 -3.83 -13.20
CA SER A 160 -7.79 -3.40 -14.49
C SER A 160 -8.00 -4.43 -15.62
N ASP A 161 -8.54 -5.61 -15.29
CA ASP A 161 -8.91 -6.66 -16.24
C ASP A 161 -7.77 -7.01 -17.23
N ILE A 162 -6.57 -7.24 -16.68
CA ILE A 162 -5.35 -7.48 -17.45
C ILE A 162 -5.34 -8.91 -17.97
N HIS A 163 -5.04 -9.06 -19.27
CA HIS A 163 -4.89 -10.34 -19.95
C HIS A 163 -3.44 -10.63 -20.32
N PRO A 164 -3.05 -11.91 -20.46
CA PRO A 164 -1.73 -12.26 -20.96
C PRO A 164 -1.44 -11.65 -22.33
N GLY A 165 -0.31 -10.96 -22.46
CA GLY A 165 0.09 -10.25 -23.68
C GLY A 165 -0.31 -8.78 -23.73
N ASP A 166 -1.16 -8.30 -22.80
CA ASP A 166 -1.47 -6.87 -22.71
C ASP A 166 -0.22 -6.04 -22.41
N THR A 167 -0.13 -4.86 -23.00
CA THR A 167 0.84 -3.84 -22.58
C THR A 167 0.25 -3.03 -21.41
N VAL A 168 0.88 -3.14 -20.25
CA VAL A 168 0.48 -2.44 -19.02
C VAL A 168 1.49 -1.34 -18.70
N VAL A 169 1.03 -0.11 -18.62
CA VAL A 169 1.85 1.03 -18.16
C VAL A 169 1.53 1.32 -16.71
N VAL A 170 2.57 1.39 -15.87
CA VAL A 170 2.47 1.86 -14.48
C VAL A 170 3.14 3.22 -14.36
N ILE A 171 2.37 4.26 -14.04
CA ILE A 171 2.88 5.60 -13.80
C ILE A 171 3.18 5.75 -12.30
N GLY A 172 4.45 5.73 -11.95
CA GLY A 172 4.95 5.85 -10.59
C GLY A 172 5.76 4.63 -10.13
N ALA A 173 7.08 4.78 -9.99
CA ALA A 173 8.00 3.75 -9.49
C ALA A 173 8.16 3.80 -7.95
N GLY A 174 7.09 4.12 -7.21
CA GLY A 174 7.04 3.98 -5.75
C GLY A 174 6.77 2.54 -5.32
N PRO A 175 6.73 2.25 -3.99
CA PRO A 175 6.46 0.89 -3.50
C PRO A 175 5.23 0.25 -4.15
N LEU A 176 4.12 0.98 -4.20
CA LEU A 176 2.88 0.50 -4.79
C LEU A 176 3.01 0.26 -6.31
N GLY A 177 3.67 1.18 -7.04
CA GLY A 177 3.88 1.01 -8.48
C GLY A 177 4.76 -0.20 -8.81
N LEU A 178 5.77 -0.49 -7.99
CA LEU A 178 6.61 -1.68 -8.15
C LEU A 178 5.82 -2.96 -7.85
N LEU A 179 4.95 -2.97 -6.84
CA LEU A 179 4.05 -4.10 -6.57
C LEU A 179 3.04 -4.31 -7.70
N LEU A 180 2.47 -3.23 -8.25
CA LEU A 180 1.57 -3.30 -9.42
C LEU A 180 2.29 -3.90 -10.63
N ALA A 181 3.54 -3.47 -10.91
CA ALA A 181 4.35 -4.03 -11.98
C ALA A 181 4.61 -5.52 -11.80
N ALA A 182 4.97 -5.94 -10.57
CA ALA A 182 5.22 -7.35 -10.26
C ALA A 182 3.97 -8.22 -10.47
N ILE A 183 2.81 -7.75 -10.02
CA ILE A 183 1.57 -8.50 -10.18
C ILE A 183 1.14 -8.52 -11.66
N ALA A 184 1.23 -7.40 -12.38
CA ALA A 184 0.94 -7.35 -13.82
C ALA A 184 1.82 -8.34 -14.60
N LYS A 185 3.09 -8.45 -14.22
CA LYS A 185 4.02 -9.44 -14.81
C LYS A 185 3.59 -10.87 -14.51
N LEU A 186 3.10 -11.18 -13.31
CA LEU A 186 2.55 -12.50 -12.98
C LEU A 186 1.30 -12.84 -13.82
N HIS A 187 0.55 -11.84 -14.28
CA HIS A 187 -0.58 -11.99 -15.21
C HIS A 187 -0.14 -12.12 -16.68
N GLY A 188 1.17 -12.13 -16.97
CA GLY A 188 1.70 -12.29 -18.33
C GLY A 188 1.70 -11.02 -19.17
N ALA A 189 1.60 -9.85 -18.53
CA ALA A 189 1.65 -8.57 -19.23
C ALA A 189 3.08 -8.20 -19.69
N TYR A 190 3.16 -7.36 -20.73
CA TYR A 190 4.34 -6.57 -21.05
C TYR A 190 4.27 -5.26 -20.27
N VAL A 191 5.21 -5.06 -19.34
CA VAL A 191 5.12 -4.00 -18.32
C VAL A 191 6.07 -2.85 -18.63
N VAL A 192 5.52 -1.65 -18.77
CA VAL A 192 6.26 -0.39 -18.87
C VAL A 192 6.05 0.41 -17.59
N ILE A 193 7.12 0.79 -16.91
CA ILE A 193 7.02 1.65 -15.73
C ILE A 193 7.67 3.00 -15.97
N THR A 194 7.00 4.08 -15.58
CA THR A 194 7.60 5.43 -15.57
C THR A 194 7.66 5.96 -14.16
N GLY A 195 8.78 6.58 -13.79
CA GLY A 195 8.97 7.05 -12.42
C GLY A 195 10.19 7.96 -12.25
N ARG A 196 10.50 8.25 -10.99
CA ARG A 196 11.60 9.14 -10.61
C ARG A 196 12.45 8.53 -9.51
N GLY A 197 13.75 8.82 -9.55
CA GLY A 197 14.73 8.42 -8.53
C GLY A 197 15.47 7.14 -8.91
N ALA A 198 16.80 7.24 -8.98
CA ALA A 198 17.66 6.16 -9.48
C ALA A 198 17.44 4.83 -8.74
N GLN A 199 17.38 4.85 -7.40
CA GLN A 199 17.14 3.65 -6.60
C GLN A 199 15.80 2.96 -6.91
N ARG A 200 14.72 3.72 -7.15
CA ARG A 200 13.40 3.17 -7.50
C ARG A 200 13.39 2.60 -8.91
N LEU A 201 14.02 3.30 -9.84
CA LEU A 201 14.11 2.86 -11.23
C LEU A 201 15.00 1.63 -11.38
N SER A 202 16.08 1.50 -10.61
CA SER A 202 16.94 0.31 -10.64
C SER A 202 16.22 -0.96 -10.19
N LEU A 203 15.23 -0.85 -9.29
CA LEU A 203 14.42 -1.98 -8.86
C LEU A 203 13.29 -2.34 -9.84
N ALA A 204 12.91 -1.44 -10.75
CA ALA A 204 11.75 -1.65 -11.60
C ALA A 204 11.88 -2.92 -12.46
N HIS A 205 13.07 -3.22 -13.01
CA HIS A 205 13.30 -4.45 -13.76
C HIS A 205 13.20 -5.72 -12.88
N TYR A 206 13.71 -5.66 -11.65
CA TYR A 206 13.57 -6.75 -10.68
C TYR A 206 12.10 -7.05 -10.37
N TYR A 207 11.27 -6.01 -10.30
CA TYR A 207 9.81 -6.13 -10.11
C TYR A 207 9.02 -6.30 -11.41
N GLY A 208 9.66 -6.78 -12.48
CA GLY A 208 8.99 -7.27 -13.68
C GLY A 208 8.76 -6.24 -14.79
N ALA A 209 9.29 -5.01 -14.67
CA ALA A 209 9.21 -4.07 -15.77
C ALA A 209 10.10 -4.48 -16.94
N ASP A 210 9.51 -4.57 -18.13
CA ASP A 210 10.23 -4.80 -19.39
C ASP A 210 10.89 -3.51 -19.88
N VAL A 211 10.24 -2.36 -19.63
CA VAL A 211 10.74 -1.02 -19.98
C VAL A 211 10.65 -0.09 -18.78
N VAL A 212 11.72 0.67 -18.55
CA VAL A 212 11.79 1.66 -17.47
C VAL A 212 12.05 3.05 -18.04
N ILE A 213 11.17 4.01 -17.73
CA ILE A 213 11.23 5.40 -18.19
C ILE A 213 11.57 6.32 -17.03
N ASP A 214 12.67 7.08 -17.13
CA ASP A 214 12.99 8.12 -16.15
C ASP A 214 12.18 9.40 -16.46
N ALA A 215 11.16 9.64 -15.65
CA ALA A 215 10.30 10.82 -15.76
C ALA A 215 11.00 12.15 -15.40
N ASN A 216 12.24 12.14 -14.90
CA ASN A 216 13.04 13.35 -14.75
C ASN A 216 13.80 13.71 -16.04
N ALA A 217 14.12 12.71 -16.87
CA ALA A 217 14.88 12.89 -18.10
C ALA A 217 14.03 13.18 -19.32
N MET A 218 12.70 12.94 -19.23
CA MET A 218 11.77 13.02 -20.37
C MET A 218 10.55 13.87 -20.07
N SER A 219 10.13 14.68 -21.04
CA SER A 219 8.82 15.34 -21.04
C SER A 219 7.68 14.30 -21.13
N PHE A 220 6.46 14.70 -20.81
CA PHE A 220 5.30 13.82 -20.95
C PHE A 220 5.06 13.33 -22.38
N GLN A 221 5.36 14.15 -23.39
CA GLN A 221 5.26 13.78 -24.80
C GLN A 221 6.30 12.72 -25.18
N GLU A 222 7.53 12.85 -24.70
CA GLU A 222 8.57 11.84 -24.92
C GLU A 222 8.24 10.53 -24.20
N GLN A 223 7.74 10.58 -22.96
CA GLN A 223 7.28 9.37 -22.24
C GLN A 223 6.15 8.67 -23.01
N GLU A 224 5.16 9.42 -23.54
CA GLU A 224 4.09 8.88 -24.38
C GLU A 224 4.64 8.24 -25.64
N ALA A 225 5.58 8.89 -26.32
CA ALA A 225 6.21 8.36 -27.53
C ALA A 225 6.99 7.05 -27.25
N VAL A 226 7.71 6.96 -26.13
CA VAL A 226 8.37 5.72 -25.71
C VAL A 226 7.34 4.62 -25.45
N VAL A 227 6.27 4.89 -24.70
CA VAL A 227 5.20 3.90 -24.47
C VAL A 227 4.66 3.40 -25.81
N ARG A 228 4.28 4.31 -26.72
CA ARG A 228 3.75 3.93 -28.02
C ARG A 228 4.71 3.09 -28.85
N SER A 229 6.01 3.38 -28.82
CA SER A 229 7.02 2.61 -29.56
C SER A 229 7.16 1.16 -29.07
N HIS A 230 6.68 0.86 -27.88
CA HIS A 230 6.64 -0.48 -27.26
C HIS A 230 5.26 -1.15 -27.35
N THR A 231 4.35 -0.62 -28.15
CA THR A 231 3.01 -1.19 -28.35
C THR A 231 2.78 -1.51 -29.83
N ASP A 232 1.90 -2.46 -30.11
CA ASP A 232 1.56 -2.87 -31.46
C ASP A 232 1.08 -1.68 -32.30
N GLU A 233 1.71 -1.49 -33.46
CA GLU A 233 1.42 -0.39 -34.39
C GLU A 233 1.43 1.00 -33.74
N GLN A 234 2.15 1.16 -32.62
CA GLN A 234 2.25 2.41 -31.85
C GLN A 234 0.89 2.94 -31.35
N ARG A 235 -0.06 2.05 -31.08
CA ARG A 235 -1.44 2.43 -30.70
C ARG A 235 -1.56 2.98 -29.28
N GLY A 236 -0.66 2.65 -28.38
CA GLY A 236 -0.73 2.93 -26.96
C GLY A 236 -1.01 1.68 -26.12
N ALA A 237 -1.02 1.81 -24.82
CA ALA A 237 -1.14 0.70 -23.88
C ALA A 237 -2.58 0.18 -23.75
N ASP A 238 -2.75 -1.12 -23.52
CA ASP A 238 -4.03 -1.76 -23.20
C ASP A 238 -4.56 -1.25 -21.87
N VAL A 239 -3.69 -1.19 -20.87
CA VAL A 239 -4.01 -0.73 -19.53
C VAL A 239 -2.97 0.29 -19.06
N VAL A 240 -3.43 1.38 -18.47
CA VAL A 240 -2.56 2.36 -17.79
C VAL A 240 -3.00 2.49 -16.33
N ILE A 241 -2.11 2.21 -15.38
CA ILE A 241 -2.37 2.35 -13.95
C ILE A 241 -1.59 3.56 -13.43
N GLU A 242 -2.31 4.58 -13.00
CA GLU A 242 -1.73 5.78 -12.45
C GLU A 242 -1.59 5.62 -10.93
N ALA A 243 -0.35 5.62 -10.41
CA ALA A 243 -0.02 5.34 -9.01
C ALA A 243 0.72 6.50 -8.28
N VAL A 244 0.69 7.72 -8.83
CA VAL A 244 1.30 8.93 -8.26
C VAL A 244 0.27 9.79 -7.53
N GLY A 245 -0.86 10.07 -8.17
CA GLY A 245 -1.93 10.93 -7.67
C GLY A 245 -1.65 12.42 -7.87
N SER A 246 -1.36 12.82 -9.12
CA SER A 246 -1.33 14.23 -9.52
C SER A 246 -2.19 14.48 -10.76
N PRO A 247 -2.73 15.70 -10.95
CA PRO A 247 -3.53 16.02 -12.13
C PRO A 247 -2.80 15.76 -13.45
N GLU A 248 -1.50 16.08 -13.47
CA GLU A 248 -0.68 15.95 -14.67
C GLU A 248 -0.48 14.48 -15.06
N THR A 249 -0.24 13.59 -14.08
CA THR A 249 -0.07 12.16 -14.31
C THR A 249 -1.40 11.48 -14.63
N TRP A 250 -2.52 11.97 -14.10
CA TRP A 250 -3.85 11.52 -14.51
C TRP A 250 -4.12 11.85 -15.99
N ALA A 251 -3.84 13.10 -16.41
CA ALA A 251 -3.97 13.51 -17.80
C ALA A 251 -3.01 12.73 -18.73
N LEU A 252 -1.78 12.45 -18.27
CA LEU A 252 -0.82 11.64 -18.99
C LEU A 252 -1.32 10.20 -19.19
N ALA A 253 -1.89 9.58 -18.14
CA ALA A 253 -2.41 8.24 -18.20
C ALA A 253 -3.46 8.06 -19.32
N ALA A 254 -4.38 9.02 -19.43
CA ALA A 254 -5.40 9.00 -20.48
C ALA A 254 -4.82 9.07 -21.91
N ARG A 255 -3.68 9.76 -22.10
CA ARG A 255 -3.02 9.86 -23.41
C ARG A 255 -2.19 8.63 -23.77
N MET A 256 -1.70 7.89 -22.78
CA MET A 256 -0.90 6.67 -22.99
C MET A 256 -1.74 5.47 -23.39
N ALA A 257 -3.03 5.45 -23.05
CA ALA A 257 -3.93 4.36 -23.40
C ALA A 257 -4.27 4.34 -24.90
N ARG A 258 -4.44 3.14 -25.46
CA ARG A 258 -4.97 2.95 -26.83
C ARG A 258 -6.47 3.22 -26.88
N HIS A 259 -7.04 3.25 -28.08
CA HIS A 259 -8.49 3.17 -28.27
C HIS A 259 -8.99 1.82 -27.71
N GLY A 260 -10.12 1.85 -27.01
CA GLY A 260 -10.67 0.70 -26.29
C GLY A 260 -9.84 0.27 -25.06
N GLY A 261 -8.83 1.06 -24.67
CA GLY A 261 -7.99 0.79 -23.50
C GLY A 261 -8.64 1.19 -22.19
N LEU A 262 -7.97 0.83 -21.09
CA LEU A 262 -8.41 1.13 -19.74
C LEU A 262 -7.38 2.00 -18.99
N VAL A 263 -7.87 3.03 -18.30
CA VAL A 263 -7.08 3.82 -17.34
C VAL A 263 -7.61 3.59 -15.94
N ASN A 264 -6.75 3.11 -15.05
CA ASN A 264 -7.03 2.96 -13.63
C ASN A 264 -6.35 4.10 -12.84
N PHE A 265 -7.14 5.02 -12.33
CA PHE A 265 -6.70 6.11 -11.46
C PHE A 265 -6.57 5.61 -10.02
N PHE A 266 -5.49 4.90 -9.73
CA PHE A 266 -5.22 4.35 -8.42
C PHE A 266 -4.64 5.41 -7.46
N GLY A 267 -3.79 6.30 -7.96
CA GLY A 267 -3.20 7.37 -7.19
C GLY A 267 -4.20 8.48 -6.88
N GLY A 268 -4.60 8.63 -5.61
CA GLY A 268 -5.53 9.68 -5.19
C GLY A 268 -4.90 11.08 -5.22
N CYS A 269 -5.51 12.01 -5.95
CA CYS A 269 -5.18 13.44 -5.93
C CYS A 269 -5.68 14.12 -4.64
N PRO A 270 -5.19 15.33 -4.31
CA PRO A 270 -5.76 16.14 -3.24
C PRO A 270 -7.25 16.40 -3.45
N SER A 271 -8.02 16.49 -2.35
CA SER A 271 -9.45 16.81 -2.43
C SER A 271 -9.68 18.16 -3.13
N GLY A 272 -10.71 18.25 -3.96
CA GLY A 272 -11.03 19.43 -4.75
C GLY A 272 -10.21 19.61 -6.02
N THR A 273 -9.37 18.62 -6.36
CA THR A 273 -8.62 18.63 -7.63
C THR A 273 -9.51 18.19 -8.78
N GLU A 274 -9.42 18.88 -9.91
CA GLU A 274 -10.11 18.56 -11.16
C GLU A 274 -9.09 18.24 -12.26
N VAL A 275 -9.44 17.32 -13.15
CA VAL A 275 -8.62 16.93 -14.30
C VAL A 275 -9.48 16.91 -15.56
N SER A 276 -9.04 17.66 -16.58
CA SER A 276 -9.68 17.66 -17.90
C SER A 276 -9.22 16.44 -18.69
N LEU A 277 -10.16 15.68 -19.22
CA LEU A 277 -9.93 14.59 -20.18
C LEU A 277 -10.40 15.00 -21.58
N ASP A 278 -9.66 14.58 -22.61
CA ASP A 278 -10.07 14.77 -23.99
C ASP A 278 -11.32 13.94 -24.29
N THR A 279 -12.43 14.62 -24.57
CA THR A 279 -13.72 13.97 -24.85
C THR A 279 -13.70 13.10 -26.11
N ARG A 280 -12.81 13.42 -27.08
CA ARG A 280 -12.63 12.57 -28.28
C ARG A 280 -12.04 11.22 -27.90
N SER A 281 -11.02 11.20 -27.05
CA SER A 281 -10.41 9.95 -26.54
C SER A 281 -11.42 9.14 -25.75
N VAL A 282 -12.24 9.79 -24.91
CA VAL A 282 -13.27 9.12 -24.10
C VAL A 282 -14.38 8.55 -24.98
N HIS A 283 -14.96 9.35 -25.89
CA HIS A 283 -16.14 8.94 -26.66
C HIS A 283 -15.79 8.12 -27.89
N TYR A 284 -14.97 8.67 -28.80
CA TYR A 284 -14.64 8.00 -30.07
C TYR A 284 -13.48 7.00 -29.93
N GLY A 285 -12.68 7.16 -28.90
CA GLY A 285 -11.64 6.21 -28.53
C GLY A 285 -12.14 5.10 -27.59
N GLU A 286 -13.40 5.14 -27.15
CA GLU A 286 -14.00 4.15 -26.22
C GLU A 286 -13.14 3.90 -24.96
N LEU A 287 -12.52 4.98 -24.45
CA LEU A 287 -11.63 4.88 -23.29
C LEU A 287 -12.42 4.55 -22.02
N THR A 288 -12.06 3.47 -21.36
CA THR A 288 -12.55 3.17 -20.00
C THR A 288 -11.69 3.89 -18.96
N ALA A 289 -12.30 4.78 -18.18
CA ALA A 289 -11.65 5.49 -17.07
C ALA A 289 -12.32 5.13 -15.76
N LYS A 290 -11.54 4.62 -14.78
CA LYS A 290 -12.07 4.23 -13.47
C LYS A 290 -11.10 4.51 -12.35
N GLY A 291 -11.59 4.63 -11.11
CA GLY A 291 -10.82 4.71 -9.91
C GLY A 291 -10.97 3.46 -9.04
N ILE A 292 -9.95 3.17 -8.27
CA ILE A 292 -9.94 2.11 -7.27
C ILE A 292 -9.41 2.69 -5.95
N PHE A 293 -9.99 2.24 -4.87
CA PHE A 293 -9.58 2.64 -3.53
C PHE A 293 -9.44 1.43 -2.62
N HIS A 294 -8.32 1.38 -1.87
CA HIS A 294 -8.10 0.43 -0.79
C HIS A 294 -8.08 -1.05 -1.26
N HIS A 295 -8.21 -1.98 -0.33
CA HIS A 295 -8.29 -3.42 -0.56
C HIS A 295 -9.63 -4.00 -0.09
N THR A 296 -9.80 -5.32 -0.24
CA THR A 296 -10.92 -6.08 0.31
C THR A 296 -10.41 -7.23 1.18
N PRO A 297 -11.24 -7.82 2.07
CA PRO A 297 -10.82 -8.97 2.88
C PRO A 297 -10.25 -10.14 2.06
N VAL A 298 -10.88 -10.46 0.94
CA VAL A 298 -10.44 -11.55 0.05
C VAL A 298 -9.05 -11.24 -0.53
N LEU A 299 -8.83 -10.03 -0.99
CA LEU A 299 -7.55 -9.62 -1.56
C LEU A 299 -6.43 -9.53 -0.51
N PHE A 300 -6.79 -9.23 0.74
CA PHE A 300 -5.80 -9.26 1.82
C PHE A 300 -5.32 -10.69 2.10
N GLN A 301 -6.22 -11.66 2.11
CA GLN A 301 -5.87 -13.07 2.22
C GLN A 301 -5.00 -13.52 1.03
N GLN A 302 -5.41 -13.22 -0.20
CA GLN A 302 -4.64 -13.58 -1.40
C GLN A 302 -3.25 -12.93 -1.43
N ALA A 303 -3.12 -11.69 -0.94
CA ALA A 303 -1.82 -11.04 -0.80
C ALA A 303 -0.92 -11.78 0.19
N LEU A 304 -1.46 -12.21 1.33
CA LEU A 304 -0.71 -13.01 2.28
C LEU A 304 -0.26 -14.35 1.66
N GLU A 305 -1.12 -15.01 0.92
CA GLU A 305 -0.79 -16.25 0.18
C GLU A 305 0.36 -16.03 -0.81
N LEU A 306 0.34 -14.93 -1.60
CA LEU A 306 1.44 -14.60 -2.52
C LEU A 306 2.77 -14.33 -1.80
N ILE A 307 2.73 -13.80 -0.58
CA ILE A 307 3.92 -13.60 0.25
C ILE A 307 4.43 -14.95 0.80
N THR A 308 3.56 -15.77 1.36
CA THR A 308 3.95 -17.07 1.95
C THR A 308 4.43 -18.06 0.90
N ASP A 309 3.87 -18.02 -0.30
CA ASP A 309 4.30 -18.81 -1.46
C ASP A 309 5.53 -18.23 -2.17
N HIS A 310 6.13 -17.16 -1.66
CA HIS A 310 7.28 -16.47 -2.24
C HIS A 310 7.10 -16.08 -3.72
N ARG A 311 5.85 -15.79 -4.13
CA ARG A 311 5.52 -15.38 -5.49
C ARG A 311 5.94 -13.94 -5.79
N ILE A 312 5.97 -13.09 -4.76
CA ILE A 312 6.38 -11.69 -4.83
C ILE A 312 7.33 -11.41 -3.66
N ASP A 313 8.53 -10.92 -3.97
CA ASP A 313 9.47 -10.43 -2.97
C ASP A 313 9.05 -9.04 -2.49
N VAL A 314 8.35 -8.98 -1.36
CA VAL A 314 7.92 -7.71 -0.77
C VAL A 314 9.02 -7.07 0.10
N GLU A 315 9.95 -7.86 0.65
CA GLU A 315 11.03 -7.34 1.50
C GLU A 315 12.10 -6.59 0.70
N GLY A 316 12.30 -6.91 -0.57
CA GLY A 316 13.19 -6.16 -1.47
C GLY A 316 12.81 -4.68 -1.63
N LEU A 317 11.60 -4.28 -1.24
CA LEU A 317 11.16 -2.87 -1.17
C LEU A 317 11.63 -2.17 0.10
N ILE A 318 12.07 -2.89 1.13
CA ILE A 318 12.49 -2.31 2.41
C ILE A 318 13.92 -1.81 2.28
N THR A 319 14.08 -0.50 2.23
CA THR A 319 15.40 0.15 2.13
C THR A 319 16.25 -0.07 3.36
N ALA A 320 15.64 0.03 4.54
CA ALA A 320 16.31 -0.21 5.83
C ALA A 320 15.29 -0.49 6.94
N ARG A 321 15.80 -1.01 8.06
CA ARG A 321 15.06 -1.32 9.28
C ARG A 321 15.53 -0.37 10.37
N PHE A 322 14.61 0.22 11.11
CA PHE A 322 14.91 1.13 12.20
C PHE A 322 14.18 0.73 13.48
N PRO A 323 14.78 0.95 14.66
CA PRO A 323 14.02 0.90 15.90
C PRO A 323 12.80 1.84 15.85
N LEU A 324 11.71 1.44 16.52
CA LEU A 324 10.49 2.26 16.60
C LEU A 324 10.78 3.69 17.12
N ALA A 325 11.75 3.85 18.00
CA ALA A 325 12.16 5.14 18.53
C ALA A 325 12.62 6.15 17.45
N PHE A 326 13.03 5.68 16.28
CA PHE A 326 13.46 6.52 15.15
C PHE A 326 12.34 6.86 14.17
N THR A 327 11.08 6.65 14.54
CA THR A 327 9.94 6.91 13.66
C THR A 327 9.98 8.32 13.04
N LEU A 328 10.29 9.36 13.80
CA LEU A 328 10.32 10.74 13.29
C LEU A 328 11.46 10.98 12.30
N ASP A 329 12.63 10.38 12.56
CA ASP A 329 13.78 10.45 11.63
C ASP A 329 13.46 9.76 10.30
N VAL A 330 12.79 8.61 10.37
CA VAL A 330 12.31 7.88 9.17
C VAL A 330 11.31 8.72 8.38
N PHE A 331 10.40 9.44 9.05
CA PHE A 331 9.48 10.35 8.38
C PHE A 331 10.22 11.52 7.71
N ASP A 332 11.24 12.09 8.34
CA ASP A 332 12.08 13.12 7.72
C ASP A 332 12.78 12.60 6.46
N MET A 333 13.35 11.39 6.51
CA MET A 333 13.95 10.73 5.34
C MET A 333 12.92 10.55 4.20
N LEU A 334 11.70 10.10 4.50
CA LEU A 334 10.63 9.93 3.51
C LEU A 334 10.18 11.27 2.91
N LEU A 335 10.11 12.31 3.71
CA LEU A 335 9.79 13.67 3.25
C LEU A 335 10.84 14.21 2.28
N ARG A 336 12.11 13.86 2.49
CA ARG A 336 13.24 14.17 1.58
C ARG A 336 13.32 13.22 0.39
N LYS A 337 12.36 12.26 0.25
CA LYS A 337 12.31 11.23 -0.81
C LYS A 337 13.52 10.29 -0.79
N GLN A 338 14.14 10.10 0.36
CA GLN A 338 15.18 9.12 0.58
C GLN A 338 14.56 7.74 0.74
N GLY A 339 15.18 6.72 0.14
CA GLY A 339 14.69 5.35 0.20
C GLY A 339 13.35 5.11 -0.51
N ILE A 340 12.84 3.91 -0.31
CA ILE A 340 11.61 3.41 -0.91
C ILE A 340 10.55 3.19 0.17
N LYS A 341 10.86 2.30 1.12
CA LYS A 341 10.02 1.92 2.24
C LYS A 341 10.91 1.53 3.43
N TYR A 342 10.44 1.73 4.64
CA TYR A 342 11.18 1.40 5.85
C TYR A 342 10.36 0.50 6.75
N ALA A 343 11.04 -0.38 7.48
CA ALA A 343 10.43 -1.14 8.56
C ALA A 343 10.80 -0.53 9.91
N LEU A 344 9.82 -0.35 10.77
CA LEU A 344 9.95 0.08 12.16
C LEU A 344 9.79 -1.14 13.07
N ILE A 345 10.79 -1.37 13.91
CA ILE A 345 10.88 -2.54 14.77
C ILE A 345 10.83 -2.09 16.22
N PRO A 346 9.83 -2.51 17.02
CA PRO A 346 9.82 -2.26 18.46
C PRO A 346 10.95 -2.97 19.20
N ALA A 347 11.38 -2.39 20.34
CA ALA A 347 12.53 -2.85 21.12
C ALA A 347 12.51 -4.36 21.46
N ALA A 348 11.34 -4.91 21.75
CA ALA A 348 11.18 -6.33 22.05
C ALA A 348 11.65 -7.28 20.94
N PHE A 349 11.70 -6.79 19.68
CA PHE A 349 12.09 -7.56 18.49
C PHE A 349 13.41 -7.07 17.86
N GLU A 350 14.06 -6.05 18.40
CA GLU A 350 15.32 -5.49 17.86
C GLU A 350 16.48 -6.50 17.82
N LEU A 351 16.53 -7.46 18.75
CA LEU A 351 17.56 -8.49 18.81
C LEU A 351 17.60 -9.41 17.58
N SER A 352 16.54 -9.41 16.77
CA SER A 352 16.49 -10.11 15.47
C SER A 352 17.10 -9.32 14.31
N LEU A 353 17.49 -8.06 14.53
CA LEU A 353 18.16 -7.22 13.55
C LEU A 353 19.65 -7.60 13.46
N ALA A 354 20.07 -8.28 12.40
CA ALA A 354 21.48 -8.26 12.03
C ALA A 354 21.91 -6.79 11.84
N LYS A 355 23.13 -6.45 12.36
CA LYS A 355 23.67 -5.08 12.39
C LYS A 355 23.35 -4.31 11.08
N PRO A 356 22.95 -3.01 11.19
CA PRO A 356 22.72 -2.21 9.99
C PRO A 356 24.00 -2.22 9.15
N THR A 357 23.86 -2.60 7.89
CA THR A 357 24.91 -2.36 6.89
C THR A 357 25.11 -0.84 6.86
N SER A 358 26.30 -0.40 7.30
CA SER A 358 26.73 0.99 7.25
C SER A 358 26.45 1.57 5.86
N LEU A 359 25.67 2.64 5.83
CA LEU A 359 25.59 3.52 4.67
C LEU A 359 26.98 4.20 4.56
N GLU A 360 27.86 3.68 3.70
CA GLU A 360 28.95 4.42 3.07
C GLU A 360 28.49 5.07 1.77
#